data_6de497cd8cdef2d899f2d6b650ea8aff
#
_entry.id   6de497cd8cdef2d899f2d6b650ea8aff
#
_cell.length_a   1.000
_cell.length_b   1.000
_cell.length_c   1.000
_cell.angle_alpha   90.00
_cell.angle_beta   90.00
_cell.angle_gamma   90.00
#
_symmetry.space_group_name_H-M   'P 1'
#
loop_
_entity.id
_entity.type
_entity.pdbx_description
1 polymer ?
#
loop_
_entity_poly.entity_id
_entity_poly.type
_entity_poly.pdbx_seq_one_letter_code
_entity_poly.pdbx_strand_id
1 'polypeptide(L)'
;DEVGAVLMVDMAHIAGLVAAGLHPSPIPYADVVTTTTHKTLRGPRGGMILCNKEANEKFNFNKAIFPGIQGGPLMHVIAAKAVCFEEALSDDFKVYQKNIVDNAQALCKGLMSRDIKIVSGGTDNHLMLVDLTPYGLTGKAVEKLLDAAHITANKNTIPNDPQSPFVTSGIRLGTPAVTSRGLNTEDMDQVAEAIAMVIKGGEEQVPAARAIIQKLTDKYPLI
;
A
#
# COMPACT_ATOMS: atom_id res chain seq x y z
N ASP A 1 23.87 -7.98 15.86
CA ASP A 1 25.23 -8.27 16.39
C ASP A 1 25.29 -9.54 17.24
N GLU A 2 24.28 -9.85 18.05
CA GLU A 2 24.29 -11.03 18.93
C GLU A 2 24.47 -12.36 18.18
N VAL A 3 23.90 -12.48 17.00
CA VAL A 3 23.93 -13.72 16.20
C VAL A 3 24.85 -13.64 14.99
N GLY A 4 25.50 -12.50 14.73
CA GLY A 4 26.39 -12.28 13.58
C GLY A 4 25.72 -12.36 12.22
N ALA A 5 24.39 -12.26 12.15
CA ALA A 5 23.64 -12.31 10.92
C ALA A 5 23.57 -10.93 10.24
N VAL A 6 23.48 -10.94 8.90
CA VAL A 6 23.23 -9.72 8.12
C VAL A 6 21.75 -9.36 8.22
N LEU A 7 21.45 -8.11 8.57
CA LEU A 7 20.10 -7.60 8.61
C LEU A 7 19.76 -6.90 7.29
N MET A 8 18.83 -7.50 6.54
CA MET A 8 18.23 -6.90 5.36
C MET A 8 16.78 -6.50 5.66
N VAL A 9 16.41 -5.27 5.31
CA VAL A 9 15.05 -4.77 5.45
C VAL A 9 14.51 -4.34 4.09
N ASP A 10 13.35 -4.86 3.70
CA ASP A 10 12.60 -4.35 2.54
C ASP A 10 11.51 -3.39 3.03
N MET A 11 11.67 -2.10 2.70
CA MET A 11 10.70 -1.05 3.05
C MET A 11 9.80 -0.62 1.88
N ALA A 12 9.69 -1.44 0.85
CA ALA A 12 9.04 -1.07 -0.41
C ALA A 12 7.65 -0.45 -0.23
N HIS A 13 6.82 -0.99 0.65
CA HIS A 13 5.49 -0.48 0.89
C HIS A 13 5.46 0.86 1.64
N ILE A 14 6.39 1.08 2.55
CA ILE A 14 6.40 2.21 3.47
C ILE A 14 7.45 3.27 3.14
N ALA A 15 8.19 3.13 2.04
CA ALA A 15 9.30 4.01 1.72
C ALA A 15 8.90 5.50 1.64
N GLY A 16 7.71 5.81 1.13
CA GLY A 16 7.19 7.18 1.13
C GLY A 16 6.89 7.70 2.54
N LEU A 17 6.35 6.86 3.42
CA LEU A 17 6.12 7.21 4.83
C LEU A 17 7.43 7.43 5.57
N VAL A 18 8.44 6.60 5.32
CA VAL A 18 9.79 6.75 5.89
C VAL A 18 10.42 8.06 5.41
N ALA A 19 10.35 8.36 4.11
CA ALA A 19 10.89 9.60 3.55
C ALA A 19 10.22 10.86 4.13
N ALA A 20 8.91 10.79 4.44
CA ALA A 20 8.16 11.87 5.07
C ALA A 20 8.32 11.94 6.61
N GLY A 21 9.06 11.01 7.22
CA GLY A 21 9.23 10.95 8.69
C GLY A 21 8.01 10.42 9.45
N LEU A 22 7.06 9.78 8.77
CA LEU A 22 5.82 9.23 9.35
C LEU A 22 5.93 7.75 9.74
N HIS A 23 7.06 7.12 9.48
CA HIS A 23 7.37 5.76 9.87
C HIS A 23 8.86 5.67 10.25
N PRO A 24 9.24 4.89 11.27
CA PRO A 24 10.64 4.68 11.63
C PRO A 24 11.47 4.21 10.43
N SER A 25 12.67 4.81 10.28
CA SER A 25 13.59 4.42 9.21
C SER A 25 14.41 3.19 9.61
N PRO A 26 14.50 2.15 8.76
CA PRO A 26 15.35 1.01 8.99
C PRO A 26 16.84 1.29 8.72
N ILE A 27 17.15 2.37 8.01
CA ILE A 27 18.53 2.69 7.53
C ILE A 27 19.57 2.71 8.63
N PRO A 28 19.32 3.28 9.83
CA PRO A 28 20.34 3.28 10.89
C PRO A 28 20.67 1.91 11.49
N TYR A 29 19.85 0.91 11.26
CA TYR A 29 19.91 -0.40 11.93
C TYR A 29 20.23 -1.56 10.99
N ALA A 30 19.95 -1.42 9.69
CA ALA A 30 20.12 -2.48 8.70
C ALA A 30 21.43 -2.37 7.95
N ASP A 31 22.04 -3.51 7.64
CA ASP A 31 23.21 -3.58 6.75
C ASP A 31 22.85 -3.20 5.33
N VAL A 32 21.66 -3.61 4.89
CA VAL A 32 21.11 -3.29 3.58
C VAL A 32 19.60 -3.07 3.64
N VAL A 33 19.13 -2.06 2.92
CA VAL A 33 17.71 -1.76 2.78
C VAL A 33 17.34 -1.79 1.30
N THR A 34 16.28 -2.51 0.98
CA THR A 34 15.71 -2.53 -0.37
C THR A 34 14.36 -1.80 -0.39
N THR A 35 14.02 -1.23 -1.53
CA THR A 35 12.72 -0.63 -1.75
C THR A 35 12.33 -0.62 -3.22
N THR A 36 11.05 -0.51 -3.48
CA THR A 36 10.52 -0.09 -4.78
C THR A 36 10.34 1.42 -4.82
N THR A 37 10.31 2.00 -6.01
CA THR A 37 10.06 3.44 -6.20
C THR A 37 8.61 3.78 -6.57
N HIS A 38 7.78 2.79 -6.90
CA HIS A 38 6.44 2.95 -7.47
C HIS A 38 5.26 2.68 -6.52
N LYS A 39 5.49 2.65 -5.20
CA LYS A 39 4.43 2.50 -4.19
C LYS A 39 4.20 3.83 -3.47
N THR A 40 4.35 3.89 -2.16
CA THR A 40 4.15 5.14 -1.41
C THR A 40 5.12 6.28 -1.81
N LEU A 41 6.29 5.97 -2.39
CA LEU A 41 7.16 6.97 -3.00
C LEU A 41 6.57 7.65 -4.24
N ARG A 42 5.58 7.04 -4.89
CA ARG A 42 4.86 7.58 -6.05
C ARG A 42 5.76 7.86 -7.28
N GLY A 43 6.82 7.07 -7.44
CA GLY A 43 7.76 7.19 -8.56
C GLY A 43 7.54 6.18 -9.67
N PRO A 44 8.49 6.07 -10.60
CA PRO A 44 8.44 5.09 -11.69
C PRO A 44 8.62 3.67 -11.16
N ARG A 45 8.16 2.70 -11.94
CA ARG A 45 8.41 1.28 -11.62
C ARG A 45 9.90 0.98 -11.64
N GLY A 46 10.40 0.54 -10.51
CA GLY A 46 11.81 0.21 -10.31
C GLY A 46 12.11 -0.14 -8.86
N GLY A 47 13.36 -0.47 -8.61
CA GLY A 47 13.89 -0.76 -7.28
C GLY A 47 15.09 0.13 -6.93
N MET A 48 15.44 0.11 -5.66
CA MET A 48 16.62 0.80 -5.12
C MET A 48 17.20 -0.03 -3.97
N ILE A 49 18.51 -0.07 -3.88
CA ILE A 49 19.25 -0.67 -2.77
C ILE A 49 19.99 0.46 -2.05
N LEU A 50 19.83 0.52 -0.75
CA LEU A 50 20.49 1.47 0.14
C LEU A 50 21.37 0.70 1.12
N CYS A 51 22.59 1.15 1.30
CA CYS A 51 23.50 0.60 2.29
C CYS A 51 24.55 1.66 2.66
N ASN A 52 25.26 1.43 3.76
CA ASN A 52 26.43 2.24 4.08
C ASN A 52 27.64 1.80 3.25
N LYS A 53 28.74 2.57 3.35
CA LYS A 53 29.96 2.29 2.59
C LYS A 53 30.59 0.94 2.95
N GLU A 54 30.60 0.60 4.24
CA GLU A 54 31.18 -0.64 4.76
C GLU A 54 30.45 -1.87 4.22
N ALA A 55 29.12 -1.87 4.25
CA ALA A 55 28.31 -2.95 3.70
C ALA A 55 28.51 -3.08 2.17
N ASN A 56 28.64 -1.95 1.45
CA ASN A 56 28.92 -2.03 0.00
C ASN A 56 30.32 -2.58 -0.29
N GLU A 57 31.33 -2.23 0.48
CA GLU A 57 32.68 -2.78 0.35
C GLU A 57 32.69 -4.30 0.63
N LYS A 58 31.96 -4.74 1.65
CA LYS A 58 31.85 -6.15 2.05
C LYS A 58 31.09 -7.00 1.01
N PHE A 59 29.96 -6.51 0.54
CA PHE A 59 29.03 -7.29 -0.31
C PHE A 59 29.10 -6.95 -1.80
N ASN A 60 29.71 -5.80 -2.15
CA ASN A 60 29.91 -5.33 -3.52
C ASN A 60 28.60 -5.31 -4.36
N PHE A 61 27.57 -4.65 -3.84
CA PHE A 61 26.24 -4.60 -4.46
C PHE A 61 26.25 -4.08 -5.90
N ASN A 62 27.11 -3.09 -6.21
CA ASN A 62 27.22 -2.55 -7.56
C ASN A 62 27.63 -3.63 -8.57
N LYS A 63 28.62 -4.46 -8.22
CA LYS A 63 29.07 -5.57 -9.08
C LYS A 63 28.05 -6.70 -9.15
N ALA A 64 27.34 -6.95 -8.04
CA ALA A 64 26.27 -7.94 -8.03
C ALA A 64 25.10 -7.53 -8.95
N ILE A 65 24.78 -6.24 -9.04
CA ILE A 65 23.79 -5.71 -9.97
C ILE A 65 24.34 -5.72 -11.40
N PHE A 66 25.46 -5.06 -11.67
CA PHE A 66 26.07 -4.96 -13.00
C PHE A 66 27.55 -5.31 -12.95
N PRO A 67 28.01 -6.30 -13.72
CA PRO A 67 27.26 -7.10 -14.71
C PRO A 67 26.62 -8.39 -14.14
N GLY A 68 26.46 -8.50 -12.80
CA GLY A 68 26.04 -9.73 -12.15
C GLY A 68 24.68 -10.26 -12.64
N ILE A 69 23.61 -9.49 -12.45
CA ILE A 69 22.24 -9.89 -12.78
C ILE A 69 21.51 -8.96 -13.73
N GLN A 70 22.05 -7.77 -14.00
CA GLN A 70 21.48 -6.76 -14.92
C GLN A 70 22.49 -6.36 -15.99
N GLY A 71 21.99 -5.76 -17.08
CA GLY A 71 22.77 -5.18 -18.16
C GLY A 71 22.61 -3.66 -18.22
N GLY A 72 22.54 -3.09 -19.43
CA GLY A 72 22.39 -1.65 -19.63
C GLY A 72 21.15 -1.08 -18.92
N PRO A 73 21.29 0.02 -18.18
CA PRO A 73 20.20 0.59 -17.41
C PRO A 73 19.20 1.33 -18.29
N LEU A 74 17.93 1.38 -17.81
CA LEU A 74 16.87 2.16 -18.44
C LEU A 74 16.98 3.62 -17.99
N MET A 75 17.68 4.46 -18.76
CA MET A 75 18.01 5.84 -18.37
C MET A 75 16.78 6.71 -18.17
N HIS A 76 15.68 6.51 -18.91
CA HIS A 76 14.41 7.22 -18.71
C HIS A 76 13.79 6.89 -17.34
N VAL A 77 13.93 5.64 -16.85
CA VAL A 77 13.49 5.28 -15.49
C VAL A 77 14.37 5.95 -14.43
N ILE A 78 15.68 6.03 -14.66
CA ILE A 78 16.61 6.71 -13.75
C ILE A 78 16.28 8.21 -13.67
N ALA A 79 16.03 8.86 -14.80
CA ALA A 79 15.60 10.26 -14.84
C ALA A 79 14.29 10.47 -14.09
N ALA A 80 13.31 9.58 -14.30
CA ALA A 80 12.04 9.63 -13.57
C ALA A 80 12.20 9.39 -12.05
N LYS A 81 13.16 8.56 -11.62
CA LYS A 81 13.52 8.42 -10.21
C LYS A 81 14.09 9.72 -9.62
N ALA A 82 14.93 10.44 -10.39
CA ALA A 82 15.49 11.71 -9.92
C ALA A 82 14.37 12.74 -9.66
N VAL A 83 13.40 12.85 -10.56
CA VAL A 83 12.20 13.70 -10.36
C VAL A 83 11.39 13.23 -9.12
N CYS A 84 11.14 11.95 -9.01
CA CYS A 84 10.44 11.38 -7.85
C CYS A 84 11.13 11.71 -6.52
N PHE A 85 12.46 11.66 -6.46
CA PHE A 85 13.21 11.95 -5.24
C PHE A 85 13.22 13.44 -4.92
N GLU A 86 13.26 14.31 -5.92
CA GLU A 86 13.11 15.76 -5.75
C GLU A 86 11.71 16.10 -5.20
N GLU A 87 10.66 15.53 -5.77
CA GLU A 87 9.30 15.66 -5.22
C GLU A 87 9.22 15.18 -3.77
N ALA A 88 9.86 14.04 -3.45
CA ALA A 88 9.85 13.45 -2.10
C ALA A 88 10.55 14.32 -1.03
N LEU A 89 11.40 15.27 -1.43
CA LEU A 89 12.02 16.24 -0.54
C LEU A 89 11.12 17.43 -0.20
N SER A 90 10.03 17.64 -0.95
CA SER A 90 9.13 18.77 -0.79
C SER A 90 8.21 18.66 0.43
N ASP A 91 7.72 19.80 0.92
CA ASP A 91 6.71 19.81 1.98
C ASP A 91 5.35 19.31 1.49
N ASP A 92 5.02 19.51 0.22
CA ASP A 92 3.81 18.96 -0.40
C ASP A 92 3.78 17.42 -0.35
N PHE A 93 4.94 16.79 -0.51
CA PHE A 93 5.03 15.33 -0.37
C PHE A 93 4.78 14.87 1.06
N LYS A 94 5.26 15.62 2.07
CA LYS A 94 4.96 15.32 3.48
C LYS A 94 3.46 15.43 3.78
N VAL A 95 2.81 16.46 3.25
CA VAL A 95 1.35 16.64 3.34
C VAL A 95 0.63 15.47 2.67
N TYR A 96 1.05 15.08 1.46
CA TYR A 96 0.50 13.93 0.74
C TYR A 96 0.60 12.62 1.56
N GLN A 97 1.77 12.33 2.12
CA GLN A 97 1.98 11.13 2.94
C GLN A 97 1.14 11.17 4.22
N LYS A 98 1.01 12.34 4.85
CA LYS A 98 0.12 12.50 6.01
C LYS A 98 -1.32 12.21 5.64
N ASN A 99 -1.81 12.76 4.53
CA ASN A 99 -3.16 12.52 4.03
C ASN A 99 -3.41 11.03 3.74
N ILE A 100 -2.40 10.29 3.27
CA ILE A 100 -2.50 8.83 3.08
C ILE A 100 -2.82 8.13 4.41
N VAL A 101 -2.10 8.46 5.47
CA VAL A 101 -2.30 7.85 6.79
C VAL A 101 -3.64 8.26 7.39
N ASP A 102 -3.98 9.55 7.31
CA ASP A 102 -5.25 10.07 7.81
C ASP A 102 -6.45 9.41 7.10
N ASN A 103 -6.38 9.27 5.77
CA ASN A 103 -7.37 8.56 4.98
C ASN A 103 -7.46 7.06 5.34
N ALA A 104 -6.33 6.40 5.58
CA ALA A 104 -6.32 5.00 6.00
C ALA A 104 -6.99 4.82 7.36
N GLN A 105 -6.71 5.69 8.31
CA GLN A 105 -7.36 5.67 9.63
C GLN A 105 -8.85 5.98 9.53
N ALA A 106 -9.26 6.95 8.71
CA ALA A 106 -10.66 7.28 8.48
C ALA A 106 -11.42 6.11 7.83
N LEU A 107 -10.85 5.49 6.79
CA LEU A 107 -11.42 4.32 6.14
C LEU A 107 -11.55 3.14 7.12
N CYS A 108 -10.50 2.88 7.88
CA CYS A 108 -10.48 1.82 8.90
C CYS A 108 -11.58 2.03 9.95
N LYS A 109 -11.69 3.25 10.50
CA LYS A 109 -12.73 3.62 11.46
C LYS A 109 -14.14 3.50 10.85
N GLY A 110 -14.32 3.95 9.62
CA GLY A 110 -15.60 3.84 8.90
C GLY A 110 -16.02 2.40 8.65
N LEU A 111 -15.08 1.50 8.35
CA LEU A 111 -15.34 0.06 8.20
C LEU A 111 -15.70 -0.57 9.56
N MET A 112 -14.93 -0.28 10.62
CA MET A 112 -15.17 -0.82 11.96
C MET A 112 -16.51 -0.34 12.54
N SER A 113 -16.93 0.91 12.30
CA SER A 113 -18.24 1.42 12.72
C SER A 113 -19.41 0.72 12.03
N ARG A 114 -19.12 0.03 10.93
CA ARG A 114 -20.09 -0.81 10.19
C ARG A 114 -19.87 -2.31 10.45
N ASP A 115 -19.27 -2.64 11.59
CA ASP A 115 -18.96 -4.01 12.04
C ASP A 115 -18.09 -4.79 11.05
N ILE A 116 -17.27 -4.14 10.25
CA ILE A 116 -16.28 -4.83 9.40
C ILE A 116 -15.03 -5.10 10.23
N LYS A 117 -14.66 -6.37 10.31
CA LYS A 117 -13.53 -6.82 11.13
C LYS A 117 -12.20 -6.50 10.46
N ILE A 118 -11.42 -5.64 11.11
CA ILE A 118 -10.06 -5.30 10.70
C ILE A 118 -9.05 -6.13 11.49
N VAL A 119 -8.11 -6.76 10.79
CA VAL A 119 -6.99 -7.45 11.42
C VAL A 119 -6.20 -6.43 12.24
N SER A 120 -5.75 -6.82 13.44
CA SER A 120 -5.09 -5.94 14.42
C SER A 120 -5.93 -4.76 14.99
N GLY A 121 -7.21 -4.66 14.63
CA GLY A 121 -8.12 -3.64 15.17
C GLY A 121 -7.81 -2.20 14.74
N GLY A 122 -7.01 -2.00 13.69
CA GLY A 122 -6.66 -0.67 13.22
C GLY A 122 -5.54 -0.67 12.18
N THR A 123 -5.02 0.52 11.88
CA THR A 123 -3.84 0.72 11.04
C THR A 123 -3.05 1.95 11.46
N ASP A 124 -1.72 1.86 11.41
CA ASP A 124 -0.77 2.96 11.65
C ASP A 124 -0.10 3.44 10.36
N ASN A 125 -0.45 2.84 9.22
CA ASN A 125 0.16 3.13 7.94
C ASN A 125 -0.89 3.32 6.82
N HIS A 126 -0.55 3.01 5.59
CA HIS A 126 -1.37 3.20 4.39
C HIS A 126 -2.25 2.01 4.02
N LEU A 127 -2.14 0.88 4.73
CA LEU A 127 -2.82 -0.38 4.43
C LEU A 127 -3.62 -0.88 5.62
N MET A 128 -4.64 -1.68 5.34
CA MET A 128 -5.36 -2.49 6.33
C MET A 128 -5.77 -3.83 5.72
N LEU A 129 -5.89 -4.85 6.57
CA LEU A 129 -6.44 -6.15 6.20
C LEU A 129 -7.83 -6.29 6.80
N VAL A 130 -8.77 -6.69 5.97
CA VAL A 130 -10.13 -7.05 6.40
C VAL A 130 -10.20 -8.57 6.56
N ASP A 131 -10.68 -9.03 7.71
CA ASP A 131 -10.98 -10.42 7.96
C ASP A 131 -12.42 -10.74 7.56
N LEU A 132 -12.58 -11.60 6.56
CA LEU A 132 -13.87 -11.98 5.99
C LEU A 132 -14.47 -13.24 6.61
N THR A 133 -13.77 -13.92 7.51
CA THR A 133 -14.22 -15.16 8.16
C THR A 133 -15.55 -14.98 8.91
N PRO A 134 -15.83 -13.87 9.63
CA PRO A 134 -17.10 -13.68 10.32
C PRO A 134 -18.33 -13.62 9.40
N TYR A 135 -18.11 -13.34 8.11
CA TYR A 135 -19.20 -13.22 7.11
C TYR A 135 -19.36 -14.49 6.26
N GLY A 136 -18.53 -15.52 6.50
CA GLY A 136 -18.52 -16.73 5.68
C GLY A 136 -18.07 -16.51 4.23
N LEU A 137 -17.30 -15.45 3.99
CA LEU A 137 -16.83 -15.04 2.67
C LEU A 137 -15.36 -15.33 2.46
N THR A 138 -14.96 -15.46 1.18
CA THR A 138 -13.56 -15.60 0.79
C THR A 138 -13.03 -14.31 0.16
N GLY A 139 -11.73 -14.08 0.26
CA GLY A 139 -11.06 -12.95 -0.37
C GLY A 139 -11.31 -12.90 -1.88
N LYS A 140 -11.24 -14.07 -2.55
CA LYS A 140 -11.50 -14.19 -3.99
C LYS A 140 -12.91 -13.77 -4.40
N ALA A 141 -13.93 -14.11 -3.59
CA ALA A 141 -15.31 -13.74 -3.89
C ALA A 141 -15.51 -12.24 -3.71
N VAL A 142 -15.04 -11.67 -2.58
CA VAL A 142 -15.20 -10.24 -2.27
C VAL A 142 -14.37 -9.36 -3.22
N GLU A 143 -13.15 -9.75 -3.59
CA GLU A 143 -12.34 -9.07 -4.61
C GLU A 143 -13.14 -8.89 -5.92
N LYS A 144 -13.81 -9.96 -6.39
CA LYS A 144 -14.61 -9.92 -7.61
C LYS A 144 -15.84 -9.00 -7.48
N LEU A 145 -16.52 -9.03 -6.33
CA LEU A 145 -17.70 -8.18 -6.09
C LEU A 145 -17.31 -6.69 -5.98
N LEU A 146 -16.20 -6.40 -5.31
CA LEU A 146 -15.66 -5.03 -5.20
C LEU A 146 -15.22 -4.50 -6.57
N ASP A 147 -14.55 -5.32 -7.38
CA ASP A 147 -14.19 -4.94 -8.75
C ASP A 147 -15.43 -4.60 -9.59
N ALA A 148 -16.49 -5.40 -9.47
CA ALA A 148 -17.77 -5.10 -10.10
C ALA A 148 -18.42 -3.80 -9.59
N ALA A 149 -18.12 -3.37 -8.38
CA ALA A 149 -18.52 -2.07 -7.81
C ALA A 149 -17.53 -0.93 -8.14
N HIS A 150 -16.52 -1.16 -8.98
CA HIS A 150 -15.44 -0.23 -9.33
C HIS A 150 -14.54 0.13 -8.12
N ILE A 151 -14.38 -0.79 -7.19
CA ILE A 151 -13.49 -0.69 -6.04
C ILE A 151 -12.36 -1.69 -6.23
N THR A 152 -11.16 -1.22 -6.57
CA THR A 152 -10.00 -2.09 -6.70
C THR A 152 -9.48 -2.50 -5.32
N ALA A 153 -9.52 -3.78 -5.04
CA ALA A 153 -8.93 -4.40 -3.85
C ALA A 153 -8.23 -5.69 -4.27
N ASN A 154 -7.39 -6.25 -3.42
CA ASN A 154 -6.84 -7.58 -3.69
C ASN A 154 -7.15 -8.53 -2.55
N LYS A 155 -7.44 -9.79 -2.90
CA LYS A 155 -7.48 -10.86 -1.91
C LYS A 155 -6.13 -10.98 -1.20
N ASN A 156 -6.18 -11.28 0.09
CA ASN A 156 -4.99 -11.38 0.94
C ASN A 156 -5.21 -12.42 2.03
N THR A 157 -4.17 -13.18 2.33
CA THR A 157 -4.20 -14.04 3.50
C THR A 157 -4.26 -13.23 4.79
N ILE A 158 -4.93 -13.79 5.80
CA ILE A 158 -4.96 -13.26 7.17
C ILE A 158 -4.07 -14.16 8.07
N PRO A 159 -3.69 -13.72 9.27
CA PRO A 159 -3.01 -14.57 10.23
C PRO A 159 -3.80 -15.86 10.51
N ASN A 160 -3.13 -17.02 10.43
CA ASN A 160 -3.74 -18.34 10.57
C ASN A 160 -4.90 -18.61 9.59
N ASP A 161 -4.77 -18.14 8.36
CA ASP A 161 -5.81 -18.26 7.34
C ASP A 161 -6.21 -19.72 7.10
N PRO A 162 -7.51 -20.07 7.22
CA PRO A 162 -7.98 -21.42 6.96
C PRO A 162 -8.07 -21.76 5.46
N GLN A 163 -7.96 -20.78 4.58
CA GLN A 163 -8.03 -20.95 3.12
C GLN A 163 -6.64 -21.02 2.49
N SER A 164 -6.57 -21.58 1.28
CA SER A 164 -5.35 -21.56 0.49
C SER A 164 -4.98 -20.14 0.04
N PRO A 165 -3.70 -19.86 -0.29
CA PRO A 165 -3.27 -18.55 -0.80
C PRO A 165 -3.97 -18.13 -2.11
N PHE A 166 -4.58 -19.04 -2.85
CA PHE A 166 -5.33 -18.75 -4.08
C PHE A 166 -6.77 -18.30 -3.83
N VAL A 167 -7.30 -18.56 -2.64
CA VAL A 167 -8.68 -18.24 -2.22
C VAL A 167 -8.69 -17.12 -1.19
N THR A 168 -7.93 -17.28 -0.11
CA THR A 168 -7.77 -16.40 1.05
C THR A 168 -9.05 -16.13 1.84
N SER A 169 -8.91 -15.68 3.07
CA SER A 169 -10.04 -15.28 3.93
C SER A 169 -10.07 -13.77 4.19
N GLY A 170 -9.26 -13.00 3.49
CA GLY A 170 -9.20 -11.56 3.65
C GLY A 170 -9.05 -10.80 2.34
N ILE A 171 -9.19 -9.49 2.46
CA ILE A 171 -8.82 -8.51 1.42
C ILE A 171 -7.91 -7.45 2.02
N ARG A 172 -7.07 -6.86 1.18
CA ARG A 172 -6.21 -5.75 1.53
C ARG A 172 -6.72 -4.47 0.88
N LEU A 173 -6.85 -3.43 1.68
CA LEU A 173 -7.24 -2.09 1.27
C LEU A 173 -6.11 -1.11 1.56
N GLY A 174 -6.02 -0.06 0.75
CA GLY A 174 -5.00 0.98 0.92
C GLY A 174 -5.41 2.29 0.28
N THR A 175 -4.82 3.38 0.76
CA THR A 175 -5.26 4.74 0.43
C THR A 175 -4.33 5.58 -0.44
N PRO A 176 -3.09 5.16 -0.82
CA PRO A 176 -2.20 6.02 -1.61
C PRO A 176 -2.79 6.48 -2.95
N ALA A 177 -3.42 5.58 -3.71
CA ALA A 177 -3.96 5.89 -5.02
C ALA A 177 -5.17 6.86 -4.95
N VAL A 178 -6.09 6.63 -4.03
CA VAL A 178 -7.26 7.49 -3.83
C VAL A 178 -6.86 8.85 -3.27
N THR A 179 -5.83 8.91 -2.41
CA THR A 179 -5.27 10.17 -1.91
C THR A 179 -4.60 10.97 -3.04
N SER A 180 -3.84 10.31 -3.94
CA SER A 180 -3.29 10.96 -5.13
C SER A 180 -4.37 11.50 -6.06
N ARG A 181 -5.53 10.83 -6.10
CA ARG A 181 -6.69 11.26 -6.88
C ARG A 181 -7.39 12.48 -6.27
N GLY A 182 -7.18 12.77 -4.99
CA GLY A 182 -7.73 13.94 -4.29
C GLY A 182 -8.77 13.62 -3.22
N LEU A 183 -9.11 12.34 -2.99
CA LEU A 183 -10.03 11.96 -1.92
C LEU A 183 -9.43 12.30 -0.54
N ASN A 184 -10.30 12.74 0.35
CA ASN A 184 -9.95 13.11 1.72
C ASN A 184 -10.64 12.23 2.77
N THR A 185 -10.46 12.56 4.04
CA THR A 185 -11.00 11.78 5.17
C THR A 185 -12.54 11.74 5.20
N GLU A 186 -13.24 12.76 4.71
CA GLU A 186 -14.70 12.81 4.64
C GLU A 186 -15.22 11.83 3.56
N ASP A 187 -14.51 11.74 2.44
CA ASP A 187 -14.86 10.80 1.37
C ASP A 187 -14.64 9.34 1.78
N MET A 188 -13.73 9.08 2.74
CA MET A 188 -13.44 7.73 3.22
C MET A 188 -14.63 7.06 3.92
N ASP A 189 -15.55 7.82 4.51
CA ASP A 189 -16.77 7.26 5.09
C ASP A 189 -17.69 6.67 4.00
N GLN A 190 -17.83 7.35 2.86
CA GLN A 190 -18.58 6.87 1.71
C GLN A 190 -17.92 5.64 1.06
N VAL A 191 -16.58 5.62 1.01
CA VAL A 191 -15.84 4.44 0.53
C VAL A 191 -16.06 3.26 1.49
N ALA A 192 -16.02 3.49 2.81
CA ALA A 192 -16.30 2.47 3.81
C ALA A 192 -17.73 1.94 3.71
N GLU A 193 -18.72 2.81 3.47
CA GLU A 193 -20.11 2.43 3.24
C GLU A 193 -20.23 1.50 2.03
N ALA A 194 -19.70 1.89 0.88
CA ALA A 194 -19.76 1.09 -0.33
C ALA A 194 -19.11 -0.30 -0.15
N ILE A 195 -17.95 -0.37 0.53
CA ILE A 195 -17.28 -1.64 0.82
C ILE A 195 -18.11 -2.50 1.77
N ALA A 196 -18.64 -1.91 2.85
CA ALA A 196 -19.45 -2.63 3.83
C ALA A 196 -20.75 -3.18 3.22
N MET A 197 -21.40 -2.41 2.33
CA MET A 197 -22.58 -2.87 1.58
C MET A 197 -22.28 -4.12 0.77
N VAL A 198 -21.16 -4.15 0.04
CA VAL A 198 -20.76 -5.31 -0.77
C VAL A 198 -20.42 -6.52 0.10
N ILE A 199 -19.71 -6.33 1.22
CA ILE A 199 -19.35 -7.43 2.13
C ILE A 199 -20.60 -8.02 2.80
N LYS A 200 -21.54 -7.20 3.25
CA LYS A 200 -22.73 -7.66 3.99
C LYS A 200 -23.87 -8.11 3.11
N GLY A 201 -24.06 -7.48 1.95
CA GLY A 201 -25.23 -7.72 1.08
C GLY A 201 -24.90 -8.39 -0.25
N GLY A 202 -23.62 -8.68 -0.53
CA GLY A 202 -23.21 -9.43 -1.71
C GLY A 202 -23.53 -8.75 -3.03
N GLU A 203 -23.86 -9.56 -4.04
CA GLU A 203 -24.06 -9.12 -5.41
C GLU A 203 -25.22 -8.11 -5.56
N GLU A 204 -26.26 -8.25 -4.75
CA GLU A 204 -27.44 -7.36 -4.78
C GLU A 204 -27.09 -5.90 -4.44
N GLN A 205 -26.06 -5.68 -3.64
CA GLN A 205 -25.61 -4.34 -3.24
C GLN A 205 -24.59 -3.70 -4.20
N VAL A 206 -24.05 -4.46 -5.16
CA VAL A 206 -23.05 -3.96 -6.11
C VAL A 206 -23.54 -2.72 -6.89
N PRO A 207 -24.77 -2.65 -7.42
CA PRO A 207 -25.23 -1.44 -8.13
C PRO A 207 -25.28 -0.20 -7.24
N ALA A 208 -25.73 -0.34 -6.00
CA ALA A 208 -25.81 0.78 -5.05
C ALA A 208 -24.41 1.24 -4.59
N ALA A 209 -23.52 0.31 -4.28
CA ALA A 209 -22.13 0.61 -3.97
C ALA A 209 -21.42 1.31 -5.13
N ARG A 210 -21.62 0.83 -6.37
CA ARG A 210 -21.09 1.46 -7.59
C ARG A 210 -21.58 2.90 -7.75
N ALA A 211 -22.84 3.19 -7.44
CA ALA A 211 -23.40 4.54 -7.55
C ALA A 211 -22.71 5.53 -6.56
N ILE A 212 -22.35 5.07 -5.36
CA ILE A 212 -21.58 5.86 -4.40
C ILE A 212 -20.18 6.15 -4.99
N ILE A 213 -19.49 5.12 -5.46
CA ILE A 213 -18.13 5.25 -6.01
C ILE A 213 -18.12 6.12 -7.27
N GLN A 214 -19.14 6.02 -8.11
CA GLN A 214 -19.26 6.87 -9.32
C GLN A 214 -19.32 8.35 -8.94
N LYS A 215 -20.11 8.73 -7.95
CA LYS A 215 -20.16 10.12 -7.47
C LYS A 215 -18.80 10.63 -6.99
N LEU A 216 -18.03 9.79 -6.28
CA LEU A 216 -16.69 10.14 -5.83
C LEU A 216 -15.71 10.27 -7.01
N THR A 217 -15.78 9.36 -7.98
CA THR A 217 -14.91 9.41 -9.15
C THR A 217 -15.25 10.58 -10.09
N ASP A 218 -16.49 11.00 -10.16
CA ASP A 218 -16.93 12.18 -10.91
C ASP A 218 -16.46 13.47 -10.23
N LYS A 219 -16.46 13.50 -8.87
CA LYS A 219 -15.91 14.63 -8.08
C LYS A 219 -14.40 14.79 -8.26
N TYR A 220 -13.69 13.68 -8.46
CA TYR A 220 -12.23 13.62 -8.59
C TYR A 220 -11.84 12.90 -9.89
N PRO A 221 -12.02 13.51 -11.07
CA PRO A 221 -11.67 12.88 -12.34
C PRO A 221 -10.15 12.63 -12.42
N LEU A 222 -9.77 11.57 -13.13
CA LEU A 222 -8.37 11.40 -13.54
C LEU A 222 -8.09 12.35 -14.70
N ILE A 223 -6.98 13.10 -14.57
CA ILE A 223 -6.52 14.02 -15.61
C ILE A 223 -5.75 13.24 -16.68
#